data_990ac6d98e1eeba9520481ed9b0bbbb2
#
_entry.id   990ac6d98e1eeba9520481ed9b0bbbb2
#
_cell.length_a   1.000
_cell.length_b   1.000
_cell.length_c   1.000
_cell.angle_alpha   90.00
_cell.angle_beta   90.00
_cell.angle_gamma   90.00
#
_symmetry.space_group_name_H-M   'P 1'
#
loop_
_entity.id
_entity.type
_entity.pdbx_description
1 polymer ?
#
loop_
_entity_poly.entity_id
_entity_poly.type
_entity_poly.pdbx_seq_one_letter_code
_entity_poly.pdbx_strand_id
1 'polypeptide(L)'
;MRILALAAVTALAAPALADQPVTINFAAEMAGTPFTCAQAYEGIGVTESTVEVADFRVFVTNARLIGADGAETPIALDQDGIWQLENVALLDFEDATGTCVNGTPDMNTTLRGTVPAGDYTGLAFDIGVPFAHNHGDPTLASSPLNLTAMFWNWQGGYKFIKIELSSTGLPVTHDANRGWALHLGSTGCASEARTVAPEAECANPNLVDVRFDSFDPAADTVIFDVAPVLAEANVDMNTPDTSPGCMSFENDDDCVPVMSRLGLGFRDIAAGAQLFATMR
;
A
#
# COMPACT_ATOMS: atom_id res chain seq x y z
N MET A 1 -47.76 12.22 54.08
CA MET A 1 -46.34 11.92 53.96
C MET A 1 -46.17 10.88 52.86
N ARG A 2 -45.70 11.28 51.65
CA ARG A 2 -45.44 10.35 50.56
C ARG A 2 -43.94 10.07 50.57
N ILE A 3 -43.56 8.82 50.78
CA ILE A 3 -42.16 8.35 50.74
C ILE A 3 -41.83 8.04 49.30
N LEU A 4 -40.94 8.83 48.66
CA LEU A 4 -40.34 8.52 47.35
C LEU A 4 -39.22 7.51 47.63
N ALA A 5 -39.38 6.30 47.09
CA ALA A 5 -38.26 5.34 47.03
C ALA A 5 -37.39 5.65 45.83
N LEU A 6 -36.13 6.03 46.06
CA LEU A 6 -35.10 6.19 45.03
C LEU A 6 -34.57 4.80 44.70
N ALA A 7 -34.85 4.32 43.48
CA ALA A 7 -34.21 3.09 42.98
C ALA A 7 -32.83 3.46 42.43
N ALA A 8 -31.77 2.98 43.09
CA ALA A 8 -30.41 3.07 42.61
C ALA A 8 -30.20 2.04 41.48
N VAL A 9 -30.00 2.50 40.25
CA VAL A 9 -29.57 1.67 39.13
C VAL A 9 -28.07 1.52 39.22
N THR A 10 -27.58 0.36 39.67
CA THR A 10 -26.16 0.00 39.59
C THR A 10 -25.84 -0.41 38.16
N ALA A 11 -25.14 0.45 37.40
CA ALA A 11 -24.53 0.06 36.14
C ALA A 11 -23.37 -0.89 36.45
N LEU A 12 -23.52 -2.16 36.06
CA LEU A 12 -22.40 -3.12 36.01
C LEU A 12 -21.49 -2.71 34.86
N ALA A 13 -20.30 -2.20 35.18
CA ALA A 13 -19.23 -2.04 34.21
C ALA A 13 -18.80 -3.44 33.75
N ALA A 14 -18.97 -3.76 32.46
CA ALA A 14 -18.37 -4.96 31.91
C ALA A 14 -16.83 -4.84 32.04
N PRO A 15 -16.12 -5.92 32.41
CA PRO A 15 -14.66 -5.89 32.42
C PRO A 15 -14.17 -5.57 31.02
N ALA A 16 -13.29 -4.58 30.87
CA ALA A 16 -12.56 -4.38 29.65
C ALA A 16 -11.71 -5.63 29.41
N LEU A 17 -11.87 -6.26 28.26
CA LEU A 17 -11.00 -7.36 27.84
C LEU A 17 -9.59 -6.78 27.67
N ALA A 18 -8.57 -7.54 28.10
CA ALA A 18 -7.18 -7.15 27.88
C ALA A 18 -6.89 -7.18 26.37
N ASP A 19 -6.00 -6.28 25.91
CA ASP A 19 -5.58 -6.31 24.51
C ASP A 19 -4.75 -7.57 24.23
N GLN A 20 -4.87 -8.09 23.01
CA GLN A 20 -4.07 -9.19 22.49
C GLN A 20 -3.14 -8.69 21.37
N PRO A 21 -1.89 -9.19 21.30
CA PRO A 21 -0.98 -8.87 20.20
C PRO A 21 -1.47 -9.52 18.91
N VAL A 22 -1.26 -8.83 17.80
CA VAL A 22 -1.54 -9.33 16.46
C VAL A 22 -0.35 -9.03 15.54
N THR A 23 -0.05 -9.98 14.67
CA THR A 23 0.92 -9.82 13.58
C THR A 23 0.26 -10.25 12.30
N ILE A 24 0.26 -9.38 11.30
CA ILE A 24 -0.16 -9.70 9.95
C ILE A 24 1.09 -9.90 9.10
N ASN A 25 1.21 -11.06 8.48
CA ASN A 25 2.32 -11.40 7.61
C ASN A 25 1.99 -11.01 6.17
N PHE A 26 2.99 -10.51 5.46
CA PHE A 26 2.92 -10.15 4.06
C PHE A 26 4.04 -10.82 3.28
N ALA A 27 3.80 -11.11 2.01
CA ALA A 27 4.81 -11.56 1.07
C ALA A 27 4.61 -10.88 -0.28
N ALA A 28 5.67 -10.65 -1.02
CA ALA A 28 5.63 -10.17 -2.39
C ALA A 28 5.86 -11.32 -3.36
N GLU A 29 5.10 -11.30 -4.47
CA GLU A 29 5.21 -12.26 -5.56
C GLU A 29 5.22 -11.54 -6.92
N MET A 30 5.72 -12.24 -7.92
CA MET A 30 5.58 -11.91 -9.32
C MET A 30 5.11 -13.15 -10.07
N ALA A 31 3.87 -13.12 -10.58
CA ALA A 31 3.21 -14.25 -11.25
C ALA A 31 3.21 -15.53 -10.38
N GLY A 32 2.87 -15.40 -9.09
CA GLY A 32 2.82 -16.51 -8.14
C GLY A 32 4.18 -17.04 -7.70
N THR A 33 5.27 -16.43 -8.16
CA THR A 33 6.65 -16.77 -7.73
C THR A 33 7.11 -15.79 -6.66
N PRO A 34 7.66 -16.26 -5.53
CA PRO A 34 8.17 -15.37 -4.48
C PRO A 34 9.15 -14.33 -5.04
N PHE A 35 8.97 -13.08 -4.63
CA PHE A 35 9.83 -11.99 -5.04
C PHE A 35 11.22 -12.10 -4.40
N THR A 36 12.25 -11.87 -5.22
CA THR A 36 13.63 -11.61 -4.78
C THR A 36 14.30 -10.63 -5.74
N CYS A 37 15.20 -9.81 -5.25
CA CYS A 37 15.98 -8.85 -6.04
C CYS A 37 17.01 -9.49 -7.02
N ALA A 38 17.21 -10.79 -6.95
CA ALA A 38 18.21 -11.50 -7.76
C ALA A 38 17.61 -12.35 -8.89
N GLN A 39 16.30 -12.24 -9.12
CA GLN A 39 15.57 -13.10 -10.04
C GLN A 39 14.91 -12.31 -11.16
N ALA A 40 14.95 -12.90 -12.38
CA ALA A 40 14.13 -12.49 -13.50
C ALA A 40 12.82 -13.29 -13.52
N TYR A 41 11.73 -12.63 -13.95
CA TYR A 41 10.39 -13.19 -14.06
C TYR A 41 9.90 -13.11 -15.50
N GLU A 42 9.36 -14.20 -16.01
CA GLU A 42 8.94 -14.32 -17.41
C GLU A 42 7.42 -14.16 -17.56
N GLY A 43 6.97 -13.79 -18.76
CA GLY A 43 5.55 -13.76 -19.10
C GLY A 43 4.80 -12.55 -18.51
N ILE A 44 5.44 -11.41 -18.31
CA ILE A 44 4.84 -10.23 -17.70
C ILE A 44 4.32 -9.25 -18.76
N GLY A 45 3.09 -8.78 -18.54
CA GLY A 45 2.39 -7.83 -19.41
C GLY A 45 1.94 -8.42 -20.73
N VAL A 46 1.39 -7.58 -21.62
CA VAL A 46 0.86 -8.00 -22.92
C VAL A 46 1.94 -8.48 -23.89
N THR A 47 3.19 -8.16 -23.62
CA THR A 47 4.36 -8.57 -24.43
C THR A 47 5.02 -9.82 -23.91
N GLU A 48 4.48 -10.44 -22.84
CA GLU A 48 5.04 -11.62 -22.19
C GLU A 48 6.54 -11.46 -21.87
N SER A 49 6.93 -10.28 -21.41
CA SER A 49 8.32 -9.91 -21.24
C SER A 49 8.96 -10.60 -20.06
N THR A 50 10.29 -10.74 -20.14
CA THR A 50 11.12 -11.02 -18.97
C THR A 50 11.43 -9.71 -18.25
N VAL A 51 11.12 -9.66 -16.95
CA VAL A 51 11.37 -8.48 -16.11
C VAL A 51 12.28 -8.81 -14.92
N GLU A 52 13.04 -7.83 -14.49
CA GLU A 52 13.77 -7.81 -13.23
C GLU A 52 13.24 -6.64 -12.40
N VAL A 53 13.03 -6.86 -11.10
CA VAL A 53 12.45 -5.85 -10.21
C VAL A 53 13.56 -5.16 -9.43
N ALA A 54 13.55 -3.84 -9.41
CA ALA A 54 14.55 -3.01 -8.75
C ALA A 54 14.06 -2.35 -7.45
N ASP A 55 12.76 -2.36 -7.19
CA ASP A 55 12.14 -1.84 -5.97
C ASP A 55 10.76 -2.47 -5.78
N PHE A 56 10.40 -2.82 -4.54
CA PHE A 56 9.08 -3.31 -4.19
C PHE A 56 8.73 -2.89 -2.76
N ARG A 57 8.09 -1.74 -2.64
CA ARG A 57 7.64 -1.16 -1.37
C ARG A 57 6.18 -0.73 -1.42
N VAL A 58 5.47 -0.90 -0.30
CA VAL A 58 4.03 -0.63 -0.19
C VAL A 58 3.73 -0.01 1.18
N PHE A 59 3.03 1.13 1.19
CA PHE A 59 2.42 1.64 2.41
C PHE A 59 1.06 0.99 2.64
N VAL A 60 0.84 0.53 3.87
CA VAL A 60 -0.44 0.00 4.38
C VAL A 60 -0.92 0.90 5.51
N THR A 61 -2.21 1.20 5.53
CA THR A 61 -2.82 2.04 6.56
C THR A 61 -4.20 1.53 6.96
N ASN A 62 -4.72 2.05 8.07
CA ASN A 62 -6.07 1.73 8.56
C ASN A 62 -6.33 0.21 8.69
N ALA A 63 -5.32 -0.56 9.10
CA ALA A 63 -5.47 -1.99 9.29
C ALA A 63 -6.46 -2.27 10.42
N ARG A 64 -7.41 -3.17 10.16
CA ARG A 64 -8.50 -3.53 11.06
C ARG A 64 -8.86 -4.99 10.94
N LEU A 65 -9.09 -5.67 12.06
CA LEU A 65 -9.62 -7.03 12.07
C LEU A 65 -11.14 -7.02 12.04
N ILE A 66 -11.72 -8.04 11.44
CA ILE A 66 -13.17 -8.19 11.27
C ILE A 66 -13.64 -9.34 12.16
N GLY A 67 -14.55 -9.03 13.07
CA GLY A 67 -15.21 -10.03 13.91
C GLY A 67 -16.24 -10.88 13.15
N ALA A 68 -16.65 -11.99 13.72
CA ALA A 68 -17.68 -12.88 13.15
C ALA A 68 -19.05 -12.20 12.94
N ASP A 69 -19.29 -11.07 13.62
CA ASP A 69 -20.49 -10.23 13.48
C ASP A 69 -20.33 -9.16 12.35
N GLY A 70 -19.17 -9.13 11.69
CA GLY A 70 -18.82 -8.16 10.68
C GLY A 70 -18.33 -6.81 11.24
N ALA A 71 -18.21 -6.66 12.56
CA ALA A 71 -17.66 -5.44 13.16
C ALA A 71 -16.16 -5.33 12.89
N GLU A 72 -15.73 -4.13 12.51
CA GLU A 72 -14.34 -3.83 12.25
C GLU A 72 -13.68 -3.22 13.49
N THR A 73 -12.53 -3.75 13.88
CA THR A 73 -11.75 -3.31 15.03
C THR A 73 -10.38 -2.84 14.55
N PRO A 74 -10.03 -1.56 14.69
CA PRO A 74 -8.72 -1.07 14.30
C PRO A 74 -7.59 -1.78 15.04
N ILE A 75 -6.51 -2.10 14.33
CA ILE A 75 -5.25 -2.55 14.94
C ILE A 75 -4.49 -1.31 15.41
N ALA A 76 -4.25 -1.22 16.72
CA ALA A 76 -3.35 -0.22 17.29
C ALA A 76 -1.91 -0.64 16.97
N LEU A 77 -1.29 -0.03 15.96
CA LEU A 77 0.04 -0.41 15.49
C LEU A 77 1.10 -0.15 16.57
N ASP A 78 2.08 -1.03 16.66
CA ASP A 78 3.29 -0.81 17.45
C ASP A 78 4.03 0.41 16.87
N GLN A 79 4.45 1.32 17.73
CA GLN A 79 5.21 2.50 17.32
C GLN A 79 6.71 2.16 17.40
N ASP A 80 7.20 1.39 16.42
CA ASP A 80 8.55 0.82 16.44
C ASP A 80 9.66 1.81 16.08
N GLY A 81 9.28 2.99 15.56
CA GLY A 81 10.21 4.07 15.20
C GLY A 81 11.00 3.80 13.91
N ILE A 82 10.67 2.75 13.17
CA ILE A 82 11.34 2.36 11.91
C ILE A 82 10.31 2.15 10.80
N TRP A 83 9.35 1.23 11.00
CA TRP A 83 8.44 0.78 9.96
C TRP A 83 7.00 1.20 10.17
N GLN A 84 6.64 1.59 11.39
CA GLN A 84 5.26 1.91 11.77
C GLN A 84 5.19 3.25 12.50
N LEU A 85 4.25 4.10 12.06
CA LEU A 85 3.96 5.40 12.64
C LEU A 85 2.45 5.63 12.66
N GLU A 86 1.88 5.85 13.84
CA GLU A 86 0.44 6.00 14.05
C GLU A 86 -0.35 4.83 13.44
N ASN A 87 -1.07 5.03 12.34
CA ASN A 87 -1.82 4.00 11.63
C ASN A 87 -1.23 3.66 10.26
N VAL A 88 0.01 4.04 9.99
CA VAL A 88 0.72 3.79 8.71
C VAL A 88 1.87 2.82 8.94
N ALA A 89 2.01 1.83 8.07
CA ALA A 89 3.13 0.92 8.03
C ALA A 89 3.76 0.91 6.63
N LEU A 90 5.09 0.89 6.55
CA LEU A 90 5.82 0.62 5.31
C LEU A 90 6.22 -0.85 5.27
N LEU A 91 5.79 -1.55 4.25
CA LEU A 91 6.28 -2.88 3.88
C LEU A 91 7.38 -2.71 2.84
N ASP A 92 8.51 -3.33 3.10
CA ASP A 92 9.71 -3.27 2.26
C ASP A 92 10.18 -4.69 1.97
N PHE A 93 10.09 -5.10 0.71
CA PHE A 93 10.41 -6.45 0.27
C PHE A 93 11.76 -6.53 -0.42
N GLU A 94 12.42 -5.40 -0.65
CA GLU A 94 13.72 -5.34 -1.29
C GLU A 94 14.86 -5.29 -0.26
N ASP A 95 16.02 -5.89 -0.57
CA ASP A 95 17.12 -6.12 0.36
C ASP A 95 18.46 -5.48 -0.09
N ALA A 96 18.39 -4.55 -1.02
CA ALA A 96 19.55 -3.90 -1.66
C ALA A 96 20.51 -4.87 -2.39
N THR A 97 20.10 -6.11 -2.67
CA THR A 97 20.90 -7.05 -3.47
C THR A 97 20.48 -7.06 -4.94
N GLY A 98 21.22 -7.75 -5.80
CA GLY A 98 20.85 -7.95 -7.21
C GLY A 98 20.54 -6.66 -7.93
N THR A 99 19.32 -6.54 -8.43
CA THR A 99 18.79 -5.36 -9.15
C THR A 99 18.30 -4.25 -8.23
N CYS A 100 18.10 -4.51 -6.94
CA CYS A 100 17.60 -3.55 -5.95
C CYS A 100 18.70 -2.65 -5.35
N VAL A 101 19.70 -2.28 -6.15
CA VAL A 101 20.91 -1.56 -5.70
C VAL A 101 20.66 -0.19 -5.05
N ASN A 102 19.47 0.39 -5.23
CA ASN A 102 19.09 1.67 -4.63
C ASN A 102 18.23 1.50 -3.36
N GLY A 103 18.05 0.26 -2.92
CA GLY A 103 17.28 -0.09 -1.74
C GLY A 103 18.07 -0.02 -0.43
N THR A 104 17.50 -0.63 0.58
CA THR A 104 18.12 -0.76 1.91
C THR A 104 18.22 -2.24 2.30
N PRO A 105 19.27 -2.65 3.06
CA PRO A 105 19.37 -4.04 3.47
C PRO A 105 18.29 -4.52 4.44
N ASP A 106 17.67 -3.59 5.15
CA ASP A 106 16.64 -3.90 6.12
C ASP A 106 15.28 -4.00 5.43
N MET A 107 14.57 -5.10 5.66
CA MET A 107 13.27 -5.42 5.09
C MET A 107 12.20 -5.38 6.17
N ASN A 108 10.94 -5.14 5.78
CA ASN A 108 9.78 -5.31 6.64
C ASN A 108 8.64 -6.01 5.90
N THR A 109 8.30 -7.20 6.34
CA THR A 109 7.22 -8.03 5.77
C THR A 109 6.08 -8.26 6.78
N THR A 110 6.01 -7.46 7.84
CA THR A 110 4.99 -7.64 8.89
C THR A 110 4.39 -6.31 9.33
N LEU A 111 3.12 -6.37 9.70
CA LEU A 111 2.44 -5.32 10.44
C LEU A 111 2.14 -5.87 11.84
N ARG A 112 2.50 -5.12 12.87
CA ARG A 112 2.36 -5.54 14.27
C ARG A 112 1.58 -4.52 15.06
N GLY A 113 0.82 -5.01 16.04
CA GLY A 113 0.07 -4.15 16.92
C GLY A 113 -0.74 -4.93 17.94
N THR A 114 -1.75 -4.28 18.50
CA THR A 114 -2.68 -4.88 19.45
C THR A 114 -4.11 -4.59 19.04
N VAL A 115 -5.01 -5.48 19.45
CA VAL A 115 -6.47 -5.32 19.34
C VAL A 115 -7.10 -5.76 20.67
N PRO A 116 -8.31 -5.29 21.02
CA PRO A 116 -9.07 -5.88 22.13
C PRO A 116 -9.18 -7.39 21.98
N ALA A 117 -9.07 -8.14 23.07
CA ALA A 117 -9.21 -9.60 23.01
C ALA A 117 -10.57 -9.98 22.44
N GLY A 118 -10.58 -10.89 21.46
CA GLY A 118 -11.77 -11.32 20.74
C GLY A 118 -11.43 -12.33 19.65
N ASP A 119 -12.48 -12.86 19.03
CA ASP A 119 -12.36 -13.78 17.90
C ASP A 119 -12.54 -12.97 16.60
N TYR A 120 -11.51 -12.96 15.77
CA TYR A 120 -11.49 -12.26 14.50
C TYR A 120 -11.37 -13.27 13.36
N THR A 121 -12.12 -13.05 12.30
CA THR A 121 -12.23 -13.97 11.17
C THR A 121 -11.95 -13.30 9.84
N GLY A 122 -11.58 -12.01 9.84
CA GLY A 122 -11.27 -11.27 8.64
C GLY A 122 -10.29 -10.14 8.90
N LEU A 123 -9.79 -9.58 7.80
CA LEU A 123 -8.83 -8.47 7.77
C LEU A 123 -9.26 -7.45 6.71
N ALA A 124 -9.14 -6.17 7.05
CA ALA A 124 -9.22 -5.11 6.07
C ALA A 124 -8.12 -4.07 6.30
N PHE A 125 -7.67 -3.42 5.24
CA PHE A 125 -6.71 -2.32 5.27
C PHE A 125 -6.77 -1.52 3.98
N ASP A 126 -6.17 -0.34 3.99
CA ASP A 126 -6.01 0.46 2.78
C ASP A 126 -4.53 0.42 2.36
N ILE A 127 -4.25 0.32 1.05
CA ILE A 127 -2.92 0.58 0.53
C ILE A 127 -2.82 2.07 0.27
N GLY A 128 -1.91 2.74 0.97
CA GLY A 128 -1.68 4.16 0.82
C GLY A 128 -1.27 4.87 2.10
N VAL A 129 -1.21 6.20 2.01
CA VAL A 129 -0.94 7.11 3.13
C VAL A 129 -2.13 8.07 3.25
N PRO A 130 -2.79 8.15 4.43
CA PRO A 130 -3.92 9.05 4.62
C PRO A 130 -3.53 10.51 4.39
N PHE A 131 -4.48 11.33 3.94
CA PHE A 131 -4.23 12.75 3.65
C PHE A 131 -3.52 13.49 4.80
N ALA A 132 -3.87 13.20 6.05
CA ALA A 132 -3.25 13.82 7.22
C ALA A 132 -1.72 13.64 7.30
N HIS A 133 -1.18 12.61 6.67
CA HIS A 133 0.25 12.30 6.65
C HIS A 133 0.89 12.43 5.26
N ASN A 134 0.06 12.49 4.20
CA ASN A 134 0.54 12.32 2.82
C ASN A 134 1.36 13.50 2.29
N HIS A 135 1.14 14.70 2.79
CA HIS A 135 1.71 15.93 2.23
C HIS A 135 2.64 16.69 3.18
N GLY A 136 3.08 16.03 4.26
CA GLY A 136 4.03 16.59 5.21
C GLY A 136 5.45 16.70 4.66
N ASP A 137 6.32 17.38 5.40
CA ASP A 137 7.75 17.46 5.07
C ASP A 137 8.47 16.16 5.43
N PRO A 138 8.91 15.35 4.45
CA PRO A 138 9.56 14.08 4.72
C PRO A 138 10.91 14.25 5.45
N THR A 139 11.53 15.43 5.39
CA THR A 139 12.80 15.67 6.10
C THR A 139 12.62 15.90 7.59
N LEU A 140 11.40 16.19 8.02
CA LEU A 140 11.01 16.40 9.42
C LEU A 140 10.12 15.27 9.95
N ALA A 141 9.62 14.43 9.09
CA ALA A 141 8.74 13.33 9.46
C ALA A 141 9.50 12.26 10.26
N SER A 142 8.77 11.54 11.12
CA SER A 142 9.27 10.32 11.74
C SER A 142 9.26 9.16 10.75
N SER A 143 10.13 8.17 10.95
CA SER A 143 10.12 6.94 10.14
C SER A 143 8.76 6.23 10.31
N PRO A 144 8.23 5.63 9.22
CA PRO A 144 8.81 5.44 7.87
C PRO A 144 8.55 6.61 6.89
N LEU A 145 7.88 7.68 7.32
CA LEU A 145 7.51 8.79 6.45
C LEU A 145 8.69 9.74 6.13
N ASN A 146 9.87 9.53 6.73
CA ASN A 146 11.12 10.21 6.38
C ASN A 146 11.85 9.59 5.19
N LEU A 147 11.35 8.49 4.61
CA LEU A 147 11.97 7.84 3.47
C LEU A 147 11.66 8.58 2.17
N THR A 148 12.55 9.48 1.78
CA THR A 148 12.37 10.37 0.61
C THR A 148 12.28 9.61 -0.72
N ALA A 149 12.78 8.38 -0.83
CA ALA A 149 12.61 7.51 -1.98
C ALA A 149 11.14 7.19 -2.26
N MET A 150 10.29 7.22 -1.21
CA MET A 150 8.85 7.02 -1.29
C MET A 150 8.07 8.33 -1.45
N PHE A 151 8.71 9.48 -1.62
CA PHE A 151 8.05 10.78 -1.72
C PHE A 151 8.30 11.40 -3.10
N TRP A 152 7.28 12.00 -3.70
CA TRP A 152 7.41 12.75 -4.96
C TRP A 152 7.75 14.22 -4.72
N ASN A 153 6.82 14.95 -4.14
CA ASN A 153 6.89 16.36 -3.81
C ASN A 153 5.71 16.72 -2.88
N TRP A 154 5.68 17.91 -2.35
CA TRP A 154 4.65 18.34 -1.39
C TRP A 154 3.22 18.27 -1.94
N GLN A 155 3.03 18.61 -3.21
CA GLN A 155 1.72 18.51 -3.85
C GLN A 155 1.28 17.07 -4.09
N GLY A 156 2.17 16.19 -4.54
CA GLY A 156 1.85 14.79 -4.86
C GLY A 156 1.85 13.87 -3.64
N GLY A 157 2.64 14.18 -2.62
CA GLY A 157 2.78 13.33 -1.43
C GLY A 157 3.61 12.09 -1.68
N TYR A 158 3.26 11.02 -0.95
CA TYR A 158 3.97 9.74 -1.00
C TYR A 158 3.52 8.87 -2.17
N LYS A 159 4.44 7.99 -2.60
CA LYS A 159 4.13 6.81 -3.40
C LYS A 159 3.57 5.75 -2.47
N PHE A 160 2.35 5.32 -2.69
CA PHE A 160 1.67 4.29 -1.90
C PHE A 160 2.15 2.89 -2.24
N ILE A 161 2.36 2.67 -3.54
CA ILE A 161 3.07 1.53 -4.11
C ILE A 161 4.26 2.09 -4.89
N LYS A 162 5.43 1.50 -4.69
CA LYS A 162 6.61 1.74 -5.49
C LYS A 162 7.17 0.41 -5.95
N ILE A 163 6.93 0.09 -7.22
CA ILE A 163 7.49 -1.07 -7.88
C ILE A 163 8.20 -0.58 -9.13
N GLU A 164 9.47 -0.87 -9.25
CA GLU A 164 10.31 -0.46 -10.38
C GLU A 164 10.88 -1.70 -11.04
N LEU A 165 10.76 -1.79 -12.35
CA LEU A 165 11.23 -2.94 -13.11
C LEU A 165 11.93 -2.53 -14.40
N SER A 166 12.90 -3.33 -14.82
CA SER A 166 13.41 -3.38 -16.17
C SER A 166 12.72 -4.50 -16.92
N SER A 167 12.57 -4.36 -18.22
CA SER A 167 12.02 -5.40 -19.09
C SER A 167 12.95 -5.63 -20.28
N THR A 168 12.65 -6.66 -21.06
CA THR A 168 13.40 -6.96 -22.30
C THR A 168 13.40 -5.78 -23.26
N GLY A 169 12.26 -5.05 -23.37
CA GLY A 169 12.12 -3.88 -24.25
C GLY A 169 12.58 -2.56 -23.62
N LEU A 170 12.61 -2.48 -22.28
CA LEU A 170 13.02 -1.29 -21.51
C LEU A 170 14.09 -1.66 -20.47
N PRO A 171 15.29 -2.07 -20.88
CA PRO A 171 16.36 -2.34 -19.93
C PRO A 171 16.77 -1.05 -19.23
N VAL A 172 17.01 -1.10 -17.92
CA VAL A 172 17.55 0.05 -17.19
C VAL A 172 18.98 0.31 -17.66
N THR A 173 19.20 1.47 -18.22
CA THR A 173 20.53 1.92 -18.67
C THR A 173 20.90 3.22 -18.01
N HIS A 174 22.20 3.49 -17.85
CA HIS A 174 22.70 4.72 -17.22
C HIS A 174 22.31 6.01 -17.99
N ASP A 175 21.96 5.92 -19.28
CA ASP A 175 21.92 7.08 -20.15
C ASP A 175 20.51 7.63 -20.46
N ALA A 176 19.42 6.89 -20.39
CA ALA A 176 18.09 7.40 -20.69
C ALA A 176 16.92 6.49 -20.30
N ASN A 177 17.11 5.19 -20.20
CA ASN A 177 16.04 4.25 -19.95
C ASN A 177 15.92 3.99 -18.46
N ARG A 178 14.77 4.36 -17.88
CA ARG A 178 14.46 4.18 -16.46
C ARG A 178 13.66 2.91 -16.17
N GLY A 179 13.47 2.06 -17.18
CA GLY A 179 12.57 0.91 -17.07
C GLY A 179 11.10 1.32 -17.08
N TRP A 180 10.28 0.50 -16.44
CA TRP A 180 8.85 0.71 -16.26
C TRP A 180 8.55 0.74 -14.76
N ALA A 181 7.71 1.67 -14.31
CA ALA A 181 7.40 1.82 -12.90
C ALA A 181 5.89 1.76 -12.65
N LEU A 182 5.50 1.13 -11.55
CA LEU A 182 4.19 1.31 -10.93
C LEU A 182 4.38 2.15 -9.67
N HIS A 183 4.09 3.44 -9.77
CA HIS A 183 4.04 4.34 -8.63
C HIS A 183 2.60 4.81 -8.41
N LEU A 184 1.93 4.19 -7.45
CA LEU A 184 0.61 4.65 -7.02
C LEU A 184 0.77 5.79 -6.01
N GLY A 185 -0.05 6.82 -6.11
CA GLY A 185 -0.17 7.90 -5.14
C GLY A 185 -1.34 8.83 -5.47
N SER A 186 -1.64 9.77 -4.60
CA SER A 186 -2.72 10.74 -4.82
C SER A 186 -2.43 11.66 -6.00
N THR A 187 -3.47 12.00 -6.75
CA THR A 187 -3.39 12.94 -7.88
C THR A 187 -4.57 13.91 -7.89
N GLY A 188 -4.48 14.95 -8.71
CA GLY A 188 -5.50 16.00 -8.70
C GLY A 188 -5.49 16.83 -7.41
N CYS A 189 -4.36 16.94 -6.75
CA CYS A 189 -4.20 17.69 -5.51
C CYS A 189 -4.10 19.19 -5.83
N ALA A 190 -5.06 19.97 -5.34
CA ALA A 190 -5.09 21.43 -5.53
C ALA A 190 -4.03 22.08 -4.63
N SER A 191 -3.01 22.66 -5.24
CA SER A 191 -1.94 23.39 -4.56
C SER A 191 -1.41 24.51 -5.45
N GLU A 192 -0.90 25.58 -4.85
CA GLU A 192 -0.31 26.73 -5.57
C GLU A 192 0.98 26.35 -6.33
N ALA A 193 1.72 25.37 -5.84
CA ALA A 193 2.95 24.88 -6.45
C ALA A 193 3.30 23.47 -5.96
N ARG A 194 4.18 22.77 -6.68
CA ARG A 194 4.69 21.43 -6.27
C ARG A 194 5.40 21.42 -4.91
N THR A 195 5.83 22.58 -4.44
CA THR A 195 6.52 22.77 -3.16
C THR A 195 5.60 23.24 -2.04
N VAL A 196 4.28 23.21 -2.27
CA VAL A 196 3.26 23.59 -1.29
C VAL A 196 2.30 22.43 -1.12
N ALA A 197 2.06 22.03 0.14
CA ALA A 197 1.08 21.00 0.46
C ALA A 197 -0.34 21.46 0.09
N PRO A 198 -1.20 20.56 -0.39
CA PRO A 198 -2.62 20.88 -0.59
C PRO A 198 -3.32 21.09 0.75
N GLU A 199 -4.31 21.98 0.78
CA GLU A 199 -5.11 22.27 1.99
C GLU A 199 -6.33 21.34 2.16
N ALA A 200 -6.69 20.60 1.11
CA ALA A 200 -7.82 19.67 1.09
C ALA A 200 -7.42 18.39 0.34
N GLU A 201 -8.20 17.33 0.57
CA GLU A 201 -8.00 16.04 -0.10
C GLU A 201 -7.91 16.19 -1.61
N CYS A 202 -7.07 15.37 -2.21
CA CYS A 202 -6.88 15.32 -3.65
C CYS A 202 -8.14 14.78 -4.34
N ALA A 203 -8.38 15.20 -5.58
CA ALA A 203 -9.54 14.73 -6.35
C ALA A 203 -9.50 13.20 -6.56
N ASN A 204 -8.31 12.64 -6.68
CA ASN A 204 -8.07 11.21 -6.75
C ASN A 204 -7.17 10.79 -5.57
N PRO A 205 -7.74 10.40 -4.43
CA PRO A 205 -6.97 9.95 -3.26
C PRO A 205 -6.18 8.68 -3.53
N ASN A 206 -6.65 7.82 -4.46
CA ASN A 206 -6.02 6.57 -4.90
C ASN A 206 -5.65 5.61 -3.76
N LEU A 207 -6.41 5.62 -2.67
CA LEU A 207 -6.32 4.60 -1.63
C LEU A 207 -6.99 3.31 -2.12
N VAL A 208 -6.27 2.19 -2.07
CA VAL A 208 -6.81 0.89 -2.49
C VAL A 208 -7.39 0.20 -1.27
N ASP A 209 -8.70 -0.03 -1.26
CA ASP A 209 -9.37 -0.82 -0.23
C ASP A 209 -9.11 -2.31 -0.45
N VAL A 210 -8.62 -2.99 0.58
CA VAL A 210 -8.38 -4.43 0.61
C VAL A 210 -9.17 -5.05 1.74
N ARG A 211 -9.96 -6.09 1.41
CA ARG A 211 -10.80 -6.76 2.38
C ARG A 211 -10.79 -8.27 2.16
N PHE A 212 -10.54 -9.00 3.24
CA PHE A 212 -10.65 -10.45 3.33
C PHE A 212 -11.67 -10.79 4.41
N ASP A 213 -12.85 -11.26 4.03
CA ASP A 213 -13.91 -11.66 4.98
C ASP A 213 -13.60 -12.96 5.72
N SER A 214 -12.61 -13.71 5.23
CA SER A 214 -12.06 -14.91 5.87
C SER A 214 -10.54 -14.75 5.90
N PHE A 215 -9.97 -14.53 7.09
CA PHE A 215 -8.54 -14.37 7.32
C PHE A 215 -8.21 -14.73 8.77
N ASP A 216 -7.27 -15.66 8.96
CA ASP A 216 -6.72 -16.01 10.26
C ASP A 216 -5.32 -15.38 10.42
N PRO A 217 -5.14 -14.37 11.28
CA PRO A 217 -3.83 -13.73 11.49
C PRO A 217 -2.72 -14.70 11.94
N ALA A 218 -3.08 -15.86 12.52
CA ALA A 218 -2.11 -16.83 12.98
C ALA A 218 -1.66 -17.83 11.91
N ALA A 219 -2.40 -17.93 10.80
CA ALA A 219 -2.16 -18.92 9.75
C ALA A 219 -1.94 -18.31 8.37
N ASP A 220 -2.69 -17.26 8.04
CA ASP A 220 -2.71 -16.69 6.69
C ASP A 220 -1.64 -15.62 6.48
N THR A 221 -1.25 -15.46 5.24
CA THR A 221 -0.33 -14.42 4.77
C THR A 221 -0.99 -13.63 3.64
N VAL A 222 -0.92 -12.31 3.70
CA VAL A 222 -1.31 -11.44 2.59
C VAL A 222 -0.22 -11.49 1.52
N ILE A 223 -0.61 -11.73 0.27
CA ILE A 223 0.29 -11.81 -0.88
C ILE A 223 0.07 -10.59 -1.76
N PHE A 224 1.11 -9.80 -2.00
CA PHE A 224 1.13 -8.78 -3.03
C PHE A 224 1.77 -9.34 -4.30
N ASP A 225 0.96 -9.58 -5.34
CA ASP A 225 1.42 -10.00 -6.65
C ASP A 225 1.10 -8.92 -7.68
N VAL A 226 2.14 -8.34 -8.29
CA VAL A 226 1.96 -7.26 -9.25
C VAL A 226 1.64 -7.76 -10.65
N ALA A 227 1.95 -9.00 -10.99
CA ALA A 227 1.73 -9.52 -12.35
C ALA A 227 0.26 -9.49 -12.81
N PRO A 228 -0.74 -9.83 -11.97
CA PRO A 228 -2.15 -9.67 -12.35
C PRO A 228 -2.53 -8.21 -12.64
N VAL A 229 -1.91 -7.25 -11.97
CA VAL A 229 -2.13 -5.81 -12.21
C VAL A 229 -1.57 -5.39 -13.57
N LEU A 230 -0.41 -5.93 -13.94
CA LEU A 230 0.31 -5.63 -15.18
C LEU A 230 -0.17 -6.45 -16.39
N ALA A 231 -1.09 -7.39 -16.23
CA ALA A 231 -1.45 -8.35 -17.28
C ALA A 231 -1.91 -7.72 -18.62
N GLU A 232 -2.43 -6.49 -18.59
CA GLU A 232 -2.84 -5.73 -19.77
C GLU A 232 -1.91 -4.55 -20.07
N ALA A 233 -0.84 -4.36 -19.30
CA ALA A 233 0.13 -3.30 -19.51
C ALA A 233 1.23 -3.71 -20.50
N ASN A 234 1.69 -2.76 -21.31
CA ASN A 234 2.89 -2.95 -22.12
C ASN A 234 4.11 -2.48 -21.31
N VAL A 235 4.78 -3.42 -20.65
CA VAL A 235 5.95 -3.11 -19.80
C VAL A 235 7.26 -2.88 -20.60
N ASP A 236 7.20 -3.01 -21.92
CA ASP A 236 8.34 -2.80 -22.83
C ASP A 236 8.35 -1.42 -23.50
N MET A 237 7.39 -0.58 -23.13
CA MET A 237 7.26 0.76 -23.75
C MET A 237 6.68 1.74 -22.72
N ASN A 238 7.16 2.96 -22.77
CA ASN A 238 6.58 4.07 -22.03
C ASN A 238 5.80 4.97 -23.00
N THR A 239 4.66 5.49 -22.57
CA THR A 239 3.92 6.51 -23.32
C THR A 239 4.82 7.75 -23.51
N PRO A 240 4.99 8.25 -24.75
CA PRO A 240 5.80 9.42 -24.99
C PRO A 240 5.36 10.65 -24.19
N ASP A 241 6.32 11.43 -23.70
CA ASP A 241 6.11 12.66 -22.94
C ASP A 241 5.43 12.48 -21.57
N THR A 242 5.37 11.23 -21.05
CA THR A 242 4.93 10.91 -19.69
C THR A 242 6.09 10.43 -18.83
N SER A 243 5.80 10.17 -17.57
CA SER A 243 6.71 9.48 -16.65
C SER A 243 6.89 8.01 -17.04
N PRO A 244 7.99 7.35 -16.71
CA PRO A 244 8.17 5.93 -17.02
C PRO A 244 7.13 5.05 -16.33
N GLY A 245 6.38 4.25 -17.11
CA GLY A 245 5.28 3.41 -16.61
C GLY A 245 4.12 4.21 -16.05
N CYS A 246 3.30 3.61 -15.20
CA CYS A 246 2.17 4.27 -14.57
C CYS A 246 2.56 4.97 -13.28
N MET A 247 2.49 6.30 -13.25
CA MET A 247 2.69 7.12 -12.04
C MET A 247 1.41 7.82 -11.58
N SER A 248 0.24 7.21 -11.80
CA SER A 248 -1.10 7.66 -11.38
C SER A 248 -1.61 8.95 -12.03
N PHE A 249 -0.85 9.61 -12.90
CA PHE A 249 -1.26 10.87 -13.52
C PHE A 249 -2.31 10.65 -14.61
N GLU A 250 -3.34 11.51 -14.66
CA GLU A 250 -4.45 11.38 -15.60
C GLU A 250 -4.07 11.48 -17.08
N ASN A 251 -2.95 12.11 -17.41
CA ASN A 251 -2.45 12.23 -18.78
C ASN A 251 -1.55 11.05 -19.20
N ASP A 252 -1.39 10.03 -18.33
CA ASP A 252 -0.52 8.90 -18.56
C ASP A 252 -1.33 7.67 -19.03
N ASP A 253 -1.16 7.29 -20.31
CA ASP A 253 -1.88 6.16 -20.89
C ASP A 253 -1.39 4.80 -20.35
N ASP A 254 -0.16 4.73 -19.80
CA ASP A 254 0.35 3.52 -19.16
C ASP A 254 -0.47 3.15 -17.91
N CYS A 255 -1.19 4.10 -17.31
CA CYS A 255 -2.07 3.86 -16.17
C CYS A 255 -3.43 3.23 -16.55
N VAL A 256 -3.86 3.36 -17.79
CA VAL A 256 -5.19 2.89 -18.25
C VAL A 256 -5.42 1.40 -17.94
N PRO A 257 -4.51 0.46 -18.27
CA PRO A 257 -4.71 -0.95 -17.97
C PRO A 257 -4.46 -1.32 -16.51
N VAL A 258 -3.90 -0.43 -15.70
CA VAL A 258 -3.38 -0.71 -14.35
C VAL A 258 -4.36 -0.30 -13.26
N MET A 259 -4.90 0.92 -13.32
CA MET A 259 -5.65 1.51 -12.21
C MET A 259 -6.92 0.73 -11.87
N SER A 260 -7.69 0.27 -12.87
CA SER A 260 -8.89 -0.53 -12.61
C SER A 260 -8.58 -1.88 -11.96
N ARG A 261 -7.40 -2.47 -12.22
CA ARG A 261 -6.91 -3.71 -11.63
C ARG A 261 -6.35 -3.54 -10.22
N LEU A 262 -6.07 -2.30 -9.83
CA LEU A 262 -5.85 -1.91 -8.43
C LEU A 262 -7.16 -1.63 -7.67
N GLY A 263 -8.32 -1.75 -8.32
CA GLY A 263 -9.60 -1.42 -7.72
C GLY A 263 -9.93 0.08 -7.74
N LEU A 264 -9.26 0.86 -8.59
CA LEU A 264 -9.40 2.30 -8.66
C LEU A 264 -10.05 2.73 -9.99
N GLY A 265 -10.90 3.75 -9.92
CA GLY A 265 -11.39 4.43 -11.13
C GLY A 265 -10.27 5.26 -11.76
N PHE A 266 -10.25 5.34 -13.08
CA PHE A 266 -9.26 6.15 -13.79
C PHE A 266 -9.87 6.76 -15.05
N ARG A 267 -9.88 8.10 -15.16
CA ARG A 267 -10.59 8.80 -16.23
C ARG A 267 -12.06 8.35 -16.30
N ASP A 268 -12.53 7.91 -17.48
CA ASP A 268 -13.88 7.37 -17.70
C ASP A 268 -14.01 5.86 -17.38
N ILE A 269 -12.94 5.22 -16.91
CA ILE A 269 -12.92 3.80 -16.57
C ILE A 269 -13.31 3.63 -15.10
N ALA A 270 -14.34 2.84 -14.86
CA ALA A 270 -14.77 2.52 -13.51
C ALA A 270 -13.74 1.62 -12.78
N ALA A 271 -13.73 1.70 -11.47
CA ALA A 271 -12.99 0.77 -10.63
C ALA A 271 -13.38 -0.68 -10.93
N GLY A 272 -12.40 -1.55 -11.12
CA GLY A 272 -12.56 -2.99 -11.21
C GLY A 272 -12.40 -3.67 -9.83
N ALA A 273 -12.25 -4.99 -9.83
CA ALA A 273 -11.79 -5.69 -8.65
C ALA A 273 -10.28 -5.45 -8.48
N GLN A 274 -9.83 -5.19 -7.25
CA GLN A 274 -8.40 -5.16 -6.99
C GLN A 274 -7.80 -6.57 -7.14
N LEU A 275 -6.67 -6.67 -7.84
CA LEU A 275 -5.99 -7.93 -8.15
C LEU A 275 -4.56 -7.99 -7.58
N PHE A 276 -4.15 -6.95 -6.84
CA PHE A 276 -2.81 -6.81 -6.29
C PHE A 276 -2.63 -7.60 -5.00
N ALA A 277 -3.64 -7.59 -4.13
CA ALA A 277 -3.60 -8.24 -2.82
C ALA A 277 -4.50 -9.47 -2.80
N THR A 278 -3.93 -10.61 -2.43
CA THR A 278 -4.63 -11.89 -2.18
C THR A 278 -4.19 -12.45 -0.83
N MET A 279 -4.68 -13.60 -0.44
CA MET A 279 -4.24 -14.29 0.79
C MET A 279 -3.97 -15.78 0.52
N ARG A 280 -3.10 -16.33 1.32
CA ARG A 280 -2.77 -17.77 1.29
C ARG A 280 -2.53 -18.27 2.69
#